data_28d9273fa8fb161babec1dd9b476a1a7
#
_entry.id   28d9273fa8fb161babec1dd9b476a1a7
#
_cell.length_a   1.000
_cell.length_b   1.000
_cell.length_c   1.000
_cell.angle_alpha   90.00
_cell.angle_beta   90.00
_cell.angle_gamma   90.00
#
_symmetry.space_group_name_H-M   'P 1'
#
loop_
_entity.id
_entity.type
_entity.pdbx_description
1 polymer ?
#
loop_
_entity_poly.entity_id
_entity_poly.type
_entity_poly.pdbx_seq_one_letter_code
_entity_poly.pdbx_strand_id
1 'polypeptide(L)'
;LHLSLRRQRQMCIRDSLSGVNACPRAKCEEYLRLSIDMQEPVKPTEQLVRDLKAAGYKLYVLSNMSREFIDFLRRFPVYGLFDGEVVSCEEGVVKPEPEIYRRLLGRYGLDPAQTLFIDDRPANIAAAAALGIRGQLFDHSAPAATCDLLRRRLLPRK
;
A
#
# COMPACT_ATOMS: atom_id res chain seq x y z
N LEU A 1 12.95 7.91 -16.68
CA LEU A 1 12.77 6.97 -15.56
C LEU A 1 13.26 7.56 -14.22
N HIS A 2 14.43 8.18 -14.18
CA HIS A 2 14.97 8.84 -12.98
C HIS A 2 14.14 10.05 -12.48
N LEU A 3 13.44 10.73 -13.37
CA LEU A 3 12.57 11.88 -13.04
C LEU A 3 11.28 11.46 -12.32
N SER A 4 10.70 10.29 -12.63
CA SER A 4 9.50 9.78 -11.97
C SER A 4 9.78 9.37 -10.51
N LEU A 5 10.90 8.72 -10.25
CA LEU A 5 11.32 8.32 -8.91
C LEU A 5 11.69 9.50 -8.01
N ARG A 6 12.36 10.54 -8.58
CA ARG A 6 12.57 11.80 -7.86
C ARG A 6 11.26 12.55 -7.61
N ARG A 7 10.31 12.55 -8.56
CA ARG A 7 8.98 13.12 -8.38
C ARG A 7 8.22 12.44 -7.25
N GLN A 8 8.18 11.13 -7.17
CA GLN A 8 7.47 10.43 -6.09
C GLN A 8 8.17 10.52 -4.73
N ARG A 9 9.51 10.58 -4.67
CA ARG A 9 10.24 10.88 -3.44
C ARG A 9 9.98 12.29 -2.91
N GLN A 10 9.61 13.22 -3.78
CA GLN A 10 9.32 14.64 -3.47
C GLN A 10 7.84 14.98 -3.56
N MET A 11 7.04 14.22 -4.33
CA MET A 11 5.63 14.51 -4.61
C MET A 11 4.67 14.18 -3.48
N CYS A 12 5.09 13.48 -2.43
CA CYS A 12 4.13 13.20 -1.36
C CYS A 12 3.66 14.46 -0.63
N ILE A 13 4.41 15.53 -0.55
CA ILE A 13 3.92 16.81 0.01
C ILE A 13 4.62 18.01 -0.61
N ARG A 14 5.90 17.88 -1.00
CA ARG A 14 6.72 18.99 -1.44
C ARG A 14 6.24 19.65 -2.73
N ASP A 15 5.75 18.85 -3.70
CA ASP A 15 5.26 19.38 -4.99
C ASP A 15 3.79 19.83 -4.90
N SER A 16 2.99 19.25 -4.00
CA SER A 16 1.65 19.78 -3.69
C SER A 16 1.71 21.13 -2.97
N LEU A 17 2.81 21.40 -2.27
CA LEU A 17 3.06 22.67 -1.58
C LEU A 17 3.91 23.67 -2.39
N SER A 18 4.63 23.22 -3.43
CA SER A 18 5.43 24.09 -4.32
C SER A 18 4.58 24.97 -5.24
N GLY A 19 3.30 24.63 -5.43
CA GLY A 19 2.32 25.47 -6.12
C GLY A 19 1.72 26.58 -5.26
N VAL A 20 1.98 26.55 -3.94
CA VAL A 20 1.56 27.58 -2.97
C VAL A 20 2.82 28.35 -2.58
N ASN A 21 2.89 29.61 -2.98
CA ASN A 21 4.01 30.53 -2.73
C ASN A 21 4.72 30.25 -1.40
N ALA A 22 5.97 29.78 -1.47
CA ALA A 22 6.99 29.80 -0.42
C ALA A 22 6.53 29.33 0.99
N CYS A 23 6.09 28.06 1.08
CA CYS A 23 6.06 27.45 2.43
C CYS A 23 7.52 27.25 2.90
N PRO A 24 7.96 27.85 4.01
CA PRO A 24 9.28 27.62 4.56
C PRO A 24 9.49 26.12 4.79
N ARG A 25 10.67 25.60 4.45
CA ARG A 25 11.01 24.16 4.56
C ARG A 25 10.61 23.56 5.93
N ALA A 26 10.86 24.30 7.00
CA ALA A 26 10.52 23.86 8.36
C ALA A 26 9.01 23.64 8.54
N LYS A 27 8.16 24.50 7.96
CA LYS A 27 6.69 24.29 8.00
C LYS A 27 6.25 23.10 7.18
N CYS A 28 6.87 22.86 6.03
CA CYS A 28 6.57 21.66 5.21
C CYS A 28 6.94 20.37 5.95
N GLU A 29 8.07 20.37 6.66
CA GLU A 29 8.50 19.24 7.48
C GLU A 29 7.57 19.03 8.70
N GLU A 30 7.09 20.10 9.32
CA GLU A 30 6.10 20.05 10.39
C GLU A 30 4.75 19.50 9.92
N TYR A 31 4.23 19.98 8.79
CA TYR A 31 2.98 19.46 8.20
C TYR A 31 3.09 17.99 7.80
N LEU A 32 4.24 17.57 7.25
CA LEU A 32 4.48 16.18 6.94
C LEU A 32 4.43 15.33 8.21
N ARG A 33 5.10 15.77 9.26
CA ARG A 33 5.11 15.08 10.55
C ARG A 33 3.72 14.97 11.16
N LEU A 34 2.97 16.09 11.19
CA LEU A 34 1.59 16.09 11.67
C LEU A 34 0.68 15.18 10.85
N SER A 35 0.82 15.17 9.51
CA SER A 35 0.01 14.30 8.65
C SER A 35 0.33 12.81 8.86
N ILE A 36 1.56 12.47 9.20
CA ILE A 36 1.96 11.11 9.56
C ILE A 36 1.38 10.74 10.93
N ASP A 37 1.56 11.60 11.94
CA ASP A 37 1.13 11.35 13.31
C ASP A 37 -0.41 11.24 13.46
N MET A 38 -1.16 11.82 12.53
CA MET A 38 -2.63 11.71 12.46
C MET A 38 -3.14 10.43 11.77
N GLN A 39 -2.25 9.58 11.25
CA GLN A 39 -2.69 8.34 10.59
C GLN A 39 -3.14 7.30 11.61
N GLU A 40 -4.33 6.76 11.38
CA GLU A 40 -4.87 5.65 12.14
C GLU A 40 -5.23 4.49 11.22
N PRO A 41 -5.10 3.25 11.70
CA PRO A 41 -5.58 2.10 10.94
C PRO A 41 -7.09 2.20 10.70
N VAL A 42 -7.50 2.00 9.46
CA VAL A 42 -8.92 1.92 9.10
C VAL A 42 -9.49 0.64 9.72
N LYS A 43 -10.31 0.77 10.77
CA LYS A 43 -10.82 -0.36 11.59
C LYS A 43 -11.38 -1.52 10.78
N PRO A 44 -12.25 -1.34 9.75
CA PRO A 44 -12.71 -2.44 8.91
C PRO A 44 -11.59 -3.20 8.21
N THR A 45 -10.55 -2.48 7.76
CA THR A 45 -9.38 -3.08 7.08
C THR A 45 -8.49 -3.82 8.07
N GLU A 46 -8.25 -3.25 9.25
CA GLU A 46 -7.51 -3.92 10.32
C GLU A 46 -8.17 -5.24 10.70
N GLN A 47 -9.49 -5.24 10.87
CA GLN A 47 -10.23 -6.46 11.19
C GLN A 47 -10.16 -7.49 10.05
N LEU A 48 -10.24 -7.06 8.78
CA LEU A 48 -10.07 -7.95 7.64
C LEU A 48 -8.69 -8.61 7.63
N VAL A 49 -7.63 -7.85 7.91
CA VAL A 49 -6.26 -8.39 8.02
C VAL A 49 -6.18 -9.50 9.09
N ARG A 50 -6.78 -9.26 10.27
CA ARG A 50 -6.84 -10.26 11.35
C ARG A 50 -7.62 -11.51 10.95
N ASP A 51 -8.78 -11.34 10.32
CA ASP A 51 -9.63 -12.44 9.86
C ASP A 51 -8.93 -13.32 8.83
N LEU A 52 -8.27 -12.69 7.84
CA LEU A 52 -7.51 -13.40 6.80
C LEU A 52 -6.31 -14.13 7.40
N LYS A 53 -5.59 -13.49 8.33
CA LYS A 53 -4.47 -14.13 9.02
C LYS A 53 -4.91 -15.34 9.84
N ALA A 54 -6.01 -15.23 10.57
CA ALA A 54 -6.61 -16.34 11.33
C ALA A 54 -7.08 -17.48 10.43
N ALA A 55 -7.49 -17.20 9.19
CA ALA A 55 -7.86 -18.19 8.18
C ALA A 55 -6.65 -18.81 7.47
N GLY A 56 -5.42 -18.47 7.85
CA GLY A 56 -4.19 -19.05 7.30
C GLY A 56 -3.65 -18.38 6.04
N TYR A 57 -4.21 -17.24 5.63
CA TYR A 57 -3.67 -16.50 4.48
C TYR A 57 -2.29 -15.92 4.78
N LYS A 58 -1.43 -15.93 3.76
CA LYS A 58 -0.20 -15.17 3.75
C LYS A 58 -0.50 -13.73 3.28
N LEU A 59 -0.01 -12.77 4.03
CA LEU A 59 -0.30 -11.35 3.80
C LEU A 59 0.99 -10.58 3.52
N TYR A 60 0.97 -9.77 2.46
CA TYR A 60 2.13 -8.99 2.05
C TYR A 60 1.75 -7.54 1.80
N VAL A 61 2.65 -6.62 2.12
CA VAL A 61 2.51 -5.20 1.79
C VAL A 61 3.22 -4.91 0.49
N LEU A 62 2.52 -4.26 -0.46
CA LEU A 62 3.11 -3.69 -1.68
C LEU A 62 2.68 -2.23 -1.78
N SER A 63 3.59 -1.29 -1.49
CA SER A 63 3.20 0.10 -1.31
C SER A 63 4.17 1.12 -1.91
N ASN A 64 3.58 2.23 -2.43
CA ASN A 64 4.33 3.42 -2.81
C ASN A 64 4.32 4.38 -1.61
N MET A 65 5.39 4.40 -0.83
CA MET A 65 5.50 5.22 0.39
C MET A 65 6.89 5.82 0.55
N SER A 66 6.97 6.94 1.27
CA SER A 66 8.23 7.48 1.77
C SER A 66 8.77 6.67 2.95
N ARG A 67 10.05 6.87 3.29
CA ARG A 67 10.70 6.20 4.43
C ARG A 67 9.99 6.54 5.74
N GLU A 68 9.70 7.80 5.96
CA GLU A 68 9.08 8.29 7.19
C GLU A 68 7.70 7.67 7.40
N PHE A 69 6.92 7.55 6.31
CA PHE A 69 5.58 6.98 6.36
C PHE A 69 5.58 5.49 6.68
N ILE A 70 6.45 4.71 6.02
CA ILE A 70 6.51 3.26 6.28
C ILE A 70 7.06 2.97 7.69
N ASP A 71 8.06 3.72 8.15
CA ASP A 71 8.62 3.57 9.50
C ASP A 71 7.58 3.88 10.59
N PHE A 72 6.65 4.81 10.31
CA PHE A 72 5.52 5.07 11.18
C PHE A 72 4.50 3.92 11.17
N LEU A 73 4.10 3.43 9.99
CA LEU A 73 3.13 2.34 9.87
C LEU A 73 3.59 1.03 10.52
N ARG A 74 4.88 0.73 10.46
CA ARG A 74 5.49 -0.44 11.12
C ARG A 74 5.30 -0.48 12.63
N ARG A 75 4.94 0.66 13.27
CA ARG A 75 4.67 0.74 14.72
C ARG A 75 3.28 0.20 15.08
N PHE A 76 2.36 0.11 14.14
CA PHE A 76 1.03 -0.43 14.42
C PHE A 76 1.06 -1.94 14.61
N PRO A 77 0.41 -2.48 15.67
CA PRO A 77 0.40 -3.93 15.92
C PRO A 77 -0.12 -4.77 14.75
N VAL A 78 -1.08 -4.23 13.97
CA VAL A 78 -1.63 -4.90 12.78
C VAL A 78 -0.56 -5.11 11.71
N TYR A 79 0.46 -4.25 11.65
CA TYR A 79 1.54 -4.38 10.66
C TYR A 79 2.37 -5.65 10.89
N GLY A 80 2.54 -6.09 12.12
CA GLY A 80 3.23 -7.34 12.48
C GLY A 80 2.51 -8.61 12.03
N LEU A 81 1.28 -8.50 11.49
CA LEU A 81 0.55 -9.64 10.92
C LEU A 81 0.96 -9.96 9.48
N PHE A 82 1.66 -9.05 8.80
CA PHE A 82 2.15 -9.29 7.44
C PHE A 82 3.38 -10.19 7.43
N ASP A 83 3.43 -11.10 6.45
CA ASP A 83 4.53 -12.06 6.28
C ASP A 83 5.71 -11.44 5.51
N GLY A 84 5.54 -10.26 4.96
CA GLY A 84 6.59 -9.51 4.28
C GLY A 84 6.08 -8.28 3.55
N GLU A 85 7.02 -7.53 2.96
CA GLU A 85 6.73 -6.26 2.32
C GLU A 85 7.68 -5.93 1.17
N VAL A 86 7.17 -5.13 0.23
CA VAL A 86 7.94 -4.45 -0.81
C VAL A 86 7.48 -2.99 -0.87
N VAL A 87 8.37 -2.06 -0.55
CA VAL A 87 8.05 -0.64 -0.42
C VAL A 87 8.92 0.19 -1.37
N SER A 88 8.29 1.08 -2.12
CA SER A 88 8.94 1.82 -3.20
C SER A 88 10.17 2.63 -2.79
N CYS A 89 10.18 3.22 -1.60
CA CYS A 89 11.33 3.98 -1.11
C CYS A 89 12.56 3.10 -0.83
N GLU A 90 12.38 1.81 -0.58
CA GLU A 90 13.44 0.84 -0.34
C GLU A 90 13.91 0.18 -1.65
N GLU A 91 12.96 -0.03 -2.57
CA GLU A 91 13.21 -0.73 -3.82
C GLU A 91 13.69 0.17 -4.97
N GLY A 92 13.42 1.47 -4.90
CA GLY A 92 13.72 2.40 -5.98
C GLY A 92 12.82 2.26 -7.22
N VAL A 93 11.77 1.44 -7.16
CA VAL A 93 10.73 1.24 -8.17
C VAL A 93 9.35 1.43 -7.57
N VAL A 94 8.35 1.72 -8.39
CA VAL A 94 7.02 2.12 -7.89
C VAL A 94 5.90 1.42 -8.66
N LYS A 95 4.73 1.25 -8.03
CA LYS A 95 3.50 0.91 -8.75
C LYS A 95 3.11 2.08 -9.68
N PRO A 96 2.65 1.85 -10.90
CA PRO A 96 2.32 0.58 -11.55
C PRO A 96 3.46 -0.07 -12.35
N GLU A 97 4.73 0.25 -12.13
CA GLU A 97 5.84 -0.38 -12.84
C GLU A 97 5.84 -1.90 -12.61
N PRO A 98 5.91 -2.75 -13.66
CA PRO A 98 5.85 -4.21 -13.52
C PRO A 98 6.94 -4.77 -12.59
N GLU A 99 8.08 -4.10 -12.51
CA GLU A 99 9.22 -4.54 -11.73
C GLU A 99 8.91 -4.68 -10.23
N ILE A 100 8.12 -3.78 -9.64
CA ILE A 100 7.82 -3.85 -8.21
C ILE A 100 7.00 -5.09 -7.85
N TYR A 101 6.09 -5.52 -8.76
CA TYR A 101 5.31 -6.74 -8.58
C TYR A 101 6.18 -7.98 -8.75
N ARG A 102 7.10 -7.99 -9.75
CA ARG A 102 8.05 -9.11 -9.93
C ARG A 102 8.93 -9.29 -8.71
N ARG A 103 9.38 -8.21 -8.08
CA ARG A 103 10.15 -8.27 -6.82
C ARG A 103 9.36 -8.90 -5.70
N LEU A 104 8.09 -8.53 -5.53
CA LEU A 104 7.23 -9.15 -4.53
C LEU A 104 7.08 -10.65 -4.79
N LEU A 105 6.70 -11.02 -6.02
CA LEU A 105 6.51 -12.41 -6.40
C LEU A 105 7.79 -13.24 -6.21
N GLY A 106 8.93 -12.73 -6.70
CA GLY A 106 10.22 -13.43 -6.62
C GLY A 106 10.77 -13.53 -5.21
N ARG A 107 10.65 -12.45 -4.40
CA ARG A 107 11.16 -12.42 -3.02
C ARG A 107 10.48 -13.43 -2.11
N TYR A 108 9.19 -13.63 -2.28
CA TYR A 108 8.38 -14.49 -1.42
C TYR A 108 7.92 -15.78 -2.11
N GLY A 109 8.39 -16.06 -3.33
CA GLY A 109 8.04 -17.26 -4.07
C GLY A 109 6.53 -17.38 -4.36
N LEU A 110 5.87 -16.26 -4.68
CA LEU A 110 4.42 -16.23 -4.86
C LEU A 110 4.03 -16.64 -6.28
N ASP A 111 3.04 -17.53 -6.39
CA ASP A 111 2.37 -17.82 -7.65
C ASP A 111 1.38 -16.68 -7.97
N PRO A 112 1.54 -15.98 -9.12
CA PRO A 112 0.61 -14.93 -9.53
C PRO A 112 -0.85 -15.39 -9.57
N ALA A 113 -1.13 -16.61 -10.05
CA ALA A 113 -2.48 -17.15 -10.16
C ALA A 113 -3.14 -17.42 -8.80
N GLN A 114 -2.34 -17.62 -7.76
CA GLN A 114 -2.80 -17.81 -6.37
C GLN A 114 -2.77 -16.52 -5.56
N THR A 115 -2.31 -15.41 -6.14
CA THR A 115 -2.19 -14.13 -5.48
C THR A 115 -3.37 -13.22 -5.79
N LEU A 116 -3.91 -12.56 -4.76
CA LEU A 116 -4.89 -11.48 -4.90
C LEU A 116 -4.24 -10.16 -4.49
N PHE A 117 -4.22 -9.20 -5.41
CA PHE A 117 -3.75 -7.85 -5.17
C PHE A 117 -4.92 -6.91 -4.94
N ILE A 118 -4.90 -6.20 -3.82
CA ILE A 118 -5.94 -5.24 -3.42
C ILE A 118 -5.31 -3.86 -3.41
N ASP A 119 -5.85 -2.95 -4.21
CA ASP A 119 -5.33 -1.58 -4.34
C ASP A 119 -6.48 -0.63 -4.74
N ASP A 120 -6.37 0.64 -4.41
CA ASP A 120 -7.37 1.67 -4.70
C ASP A 120 -7.23 2.28 -6.10
N ARG A 121 -6.12 2.03 -6.78
CA ARG A 121 -5.82 2.61 -8.09
C ARG A 121 -6.03 1.61 -9.22
N PRO A 122 -6.95 1.91 -10.17
CA PRO A 122 -7.18 1.02 -11.32
C PRO A 122 -5.92 0.71 -12.13
N ALA A 123 -5.00 1.67 -12.28
CA ALA A 123 -3.75 1.47 -12.99
C ALA A 123 -2.84 0.43 -12.31
N ASN A 124 -2.83 0.38 -10.97
CA ASN A 124 -2.07 -0.60 -10.22
C ASN A 124 -2.68 -2.00 -10.37
N ILE A 125 -4.01 -2.08 -10.35
CA ILE A 125 -4.75 -3.34 -10.58
C ILE A 125 -4.48 -3.87 -11.99
N ALA A 126 -4.53 -3.00 -13.01
CA ALA A 126 -4.25 -3.39 -14.40
C ALA A 126 -2.82 -3.91 -14.58
N ALA A 127 -1.83 -3.25 -13.94
CA ALA A 127 -0.43 -3.68 -14.00
C ALA A 127 -0.22 -5.05 -13.31
N ALA A 128 -0.88 -5.30 -12.19
CA ALA A 128 -0.86 -6.61 -11.52
C ALA A 128 -1.50 -7.70 -12.41
N ALA A 129 -2.64 -7.40 -13.03
CA ALA A 129 -3.35 -8.32 -13.92
C ALA A 129 -2.50 -8.71 -15.15
N ALA A 130 -1.71 -7.80 -15.72
CA ALA A 130 -0.79 -8.07 -16.81
C ALA A 130 0.31 -9.09 -16.45
N LEU A 131 0.53 -9.34 -15.16
CA LEU A 131 1.46 -10.35 -14.64
C LEU A 131 0.74 -11.62 -14.13
N GLY A 132 -0.55 -11.76 -14.39
CA GLY A 132 -1.35 -12.92 -13.97
C GLY A 132 -1.85 -12.83 -12.52
N ILE A 133 -1.62 -11.75 -11.82
CA ILE A 133 -2.11 -11.54 -10.45
C ILE A 133 -3.59 -11.10 -10.50
N ARG A 134 -4.44 -11.76 -9.73
CA ARG A 134 -5.84 -11.33 -9.63
C ARG A 134 -5.95 -10.01 -8.87
N GLY A 135 -6.70 -9.06 -9.41
CA GLY A 135 -6.89 -7.73 -8.84
C GLY A 135 -8.25 -7.55 -8.16
N GLN A 136 -8.30 -6.76 -7.11
CA GLN A 136 -9.51 -6.24 -6.48
C GLN A 136 -9.34 -4.77 -6.18
N LEU A 137 -10.19 -3.95 -6.79
CA LEU A 137 -10.23 -2.52 -6.49
C LEU A 137 -10.80 -2.30 -5.10
N PHE A 138 -10.12 -1.48 -4.29
CA PHE A 138 -10.57 -1.06 -2.96
C PHE A 138 -11.26 0.30 -3.05
N ASP A 139 -12.49 0.38 -2.55
CA ASP A 139 -13.23 1.64 -2.48
C ASP A 139 -13.01 2.30 -1.11
N HIS A 140 -12.26 3.38 -1.09
CA HIS A 140 -12.02 4.18 0.11
C HIS A 140 -13.23 4.95 0.62
N SER A 141 -14.23 5.19 -0.22
CA SER A 141 -15.47 5.83 0.19
C SER A 141 -16.39 4.89 0.99
N ALA A 142 -16.20 3.58 0.80
CA ALA A 142 -16.98 2.53 1.46
C ALA A 142 -16.09 1.37 1.97
N PRO A 143 -15.14 1.62 2.87
CA PRO A 143 -14.15 0.62 3.29
C PRO A 143 -14.78 -0.61 3.95
N ALA A 144 -15.85 -0.43 4.75
CA ALA A 144 -16.56 -1.53 5.38
C ALA A 144 -17.19 -2.46 4.35
N ALA A 145 -17.88 -1.90 3.35
CA ALA A 145 -18.55 -2.68 2.30
C ALA A 145 -17.52 -3.47 1.46
N THR A 146 -16.37 -2.86 1.12
CA THR A 146 -15.29 -3.54 0.41
C THR A 146 -14.70 -4.68 1.25
N CYS A 147 -14.47 -4.45 2.53
CA CYS A 147 -13.98 -5.49 3.44
C CYS A 147 -14.97 -6.65 3.58
N ASP A 148 -16.28 -6.38 3.66
CA ASP A 148 -17.31 -7.41 3.73
C ASP A 148 -17.42 -8.22 2.44
N LEU A 149 -17.25 -7.58 1.28
CA LEU A 149 -17.15 -8.28 0.00
C LEU A 149 -15.95 -9.25 0.00
N LEU A 150 -14.80 -8.78 0.46
CA LEU A 150 -13.57 -9.60 0.54
C LEU A 150 -13.73 -10.76 1.52
N ARG A 151 -14.35 -10.56 2.69
CA ARG A 151 -14.67 -11.64 3.64
C ARG A 151 -15.53 -12.72 3.02
N ARG A 152 -16.64 -12.33 2.37
CA ARG A 152 -17.56 -13.28 1.70
C ARG A 152 -16.87 -14.08 0.60
N ARG A 153 -15.87 -13.48 -0.08
CA ARG A 153 -15.14 -14.11 -1.19
C ARG A 153 -14.03 -15.04 -0.72
N LEU A 154 -13.35 -14.68 0.37
CA LEU A 154 -12.09 -15.31 0.77
C LEU A 154 -12.24 -16.22 2.00
N LEU A 155 -13.18 -15.96 2.88
CA LEU A 155 -13.36 -16.75 4.08
C LEU A 155 -14.42 -17.85 3.87
N PRO A 156 -14.26 -19.02 4.50
CA PRO A 156 -15.27 -20.07 4.45
C PRO A 156 -16.59 -19.55 5.04
N ARG A 157 -17.70 -19.91 4.41
CA ARG A 157 -19.03 -19.65 4.98
C ARG A 157 -19.16 -20.46 6.26
N LYS A 158 -19.40 -19.77 7.36
CA LYS A 158 -19.81 -20.44 8.62
C LYS A 158 -21.17 -21.08 8.45
#